data_64871e753655af2fd761235c8d06faab
#
_entry.id   64871e753655af2fd761235c8d06faab
#
_cell.length_a   1.000
_cell.length_b   1.000
_cell.length_c   1.000
_cell.angle_alpha   90.00
_cell.angle_beta   90.00
_cell.angle_gamma   90.00
#
_symmetry.space_group_name_H-M   'P 1'
#
loop_
_entity.id
_entity.type
_entity.pdbx_description
1 polymer ?
#
loop_
_entity_poly.entity_id
_entity_poly.type
_entity_poly.pdbx_seq_one_letter_code
_entity_poly.pdbx_strand_id
1 'polypeptide(L)'
;MKKITAIILAAVLILTSAIAFAGCSSTSKTLTIAIPNDTTNEARALLLLDQLGYIKLKDGAGITATPKDIAENPKNIEFKEVEAAQVPNAKQDVDYAVINSNYAIEAGLNPVKDSLGIEGSASAYGNILVVKEGREKEPKLLALKAALESQKVVDFINKKYDGSVVSVVANPTDGYDSSIDYNAIKGEKITIAASPTPHAEILAVVKDILKEKDITLDIKEYTDYVQLNNVVNSGELDANYFQHLPYLEDFNAENGTKLVSIATIHVEPLGLYGGKQTTVDALK
;
A
#
# COMPACT_ATOMS: atom_id res chain seq x y z
N MET A 1 -10.36 17.75 -78.28
CA MET A 1 -11.16 17.89 -77.06
C MET A 1 -11.17 16.63 -76.16
N LYS A 2 -11.47 15.42 -76.72
CA LYS A 2 -11.51 14.20 -75.88
C LYS A 2 -10.19 13.79 -75.14
N LYS A 3 -9.01 14.13 -75.70
CA LYS A 3 -7.70 13.80 -75.08
C LYS A 3 -7.30 14.74 -73.98
N ILE A 4 -7.73 16.00 -73.99
CA ILE A 4 -7.45 17.00 -72.96
C ILE A 4 -8.31 16.73 -71.73
N THR A 5 -9.58 16.29 -71.91
CA THR A 5 -10.48 15.92 -70.80
C THR A 5 -10.00 14.69 -70.02
N ALA A 6 -9.37 13.71 -70.72
CA ALA A 6 -8.79 12.54 -70.06
C ALA A 6 -7.57 12.84 -69.18
N ILE A 7 -6.74 13.80 -69.59
CA ILE A 7 -5.55 14.21 -68.85
C ILE A 7 -5.94 15.01 -67.60
N ILE A 8 -6.98 15.83 -67.67
CA ILE A 8 -7.48 16.59 -66.50
C ILE A 8 -8.14 15.66 -65.48
N LEU A 9 -8.88 14.64 -65.95
CA LEU A 9 -9.46 13.64 -65.04
C LEU A 9 -8.40 12.78 -64.32
N ALA A 10 -7.30 12.42 -65.02
CA ALA A 10 -6.19 11.68 -64.40
C ALA A 10 -5.41 12.52 -63.37
N ALA A 11 -5.23 13.83 -63.62
CA ALA A 11 -4.55 14.75 -62.70
C ALA A 11 -5.37 14.99 -61.43
N VAL A 12 -6.72 15.04 -61.52
CA VAL A 12 -7.59 15.20 -60.35
C VAL A 12 -7.64 13.90 -59.52
N LEU A 13 -7.57 12.72 -60.11
CA LEU A 13 -7.49 11.46 -59.38
C LEU A 13 -6.16 11.26 -58.66
N ILE A 14 -5.06 11.79 -59.16
CA ILE A 14 -3.75 11.71 -58.48
C ILE A 14 -3.66 12.74 -57.35
N LEU A 15 -4.31 13.90 -57.45
CA LEU A 15 -4.33 14.87 -56.33
C LEU A 15 -5.22 14.45 -55.16
N THR A 16 -6.29 13.66 -55.40
CA THR A 16 -7.16 13.13 -54.35
C THR A 16 -6.55 11.93 -53.62
N SER A 17 -5.64 11.19 -54.24
CA SER A 17 -4.92 10.08 -53.58
C SER A 17 -3.73 10.54 -52.71
N ALA A 18 -3.24 11.78 -52.86
CA ALA A 18 -2.14 12.30 -52.05
C ALA A 18 -2.60 12.88 -50.69
N ILE A 19 -3.91 13.10 -50.51
CA ILE A 19 -4.46 13.64 -49.24
C ILE A 19 -4.84 12.52 -48.25
N ALA A 20 -4.91 11.26 -48.70
CA ALA A 20 -5.29 10.12 -47.84
C ALA A 20 -4.16 9.53 -47.01
N PHE A 21 -2.91 10.05 -47.10
CA PHE A 21 -1.75 9.53 -46.33
C PHE A 21 -1.21 10.48 -45.28
N ALA A 22 -1.89 11.59 -44.99
CA ALA A 22 -1.48 12.52 -43.89
C ALA A 22 -2.24 12.31 -42.58
N GLY A 23 -2.89 11.15 -42.44
CA GLY A 23 -3.60 10.74 -41.24
C GLY A 23 -2.89 9.63 -40.48
N CYS A 24 -1.58 9.67 -40.31
CA CYS A 24 -0.97 8.98 -39.19
C CYS A 24 -1.34 9.75 -37.92
N SER A 25 -2.55 9.57 -37.45
CA SER A 25 -2.86 9.67 -36.05
C SER A 25 -1.93 8.68 -35.35
N SER A 26 -0.83 9.15 -34.80
CA SER A 26 -0.15 8.43 -33.74
C SER A 26 -1.18 8.30 -32.63
N THR A 27 -1.89 7.18 -32.59
CA THR A 27 -2.59 6.76 -31.37
C THR A 27 -1.49 6.70 -30.33
N SER A 28 -1.35 7.76 -29.52
CA SER A 28 -0.50 7.69 -28.34
C SER A 28 -0.99 6.47 -27.57
N LYS A 29 -0.15 5.47 -27.45
CA LYS A 29 -0.48 4.26 -26.73
C LYS A 29 -0.88 4.70 -25.31
N THR A 30 -2.12 4.45 -24.92
CA THR A 30 -2.62 4.74 -23.59
C THR A 30 -1.78 3.96 -22.60
N LEU A 31 -1.19 4.66 -21.62
CA LEU A 31 -0.44 4.03 -20.53
C LEU A 31 -1.43 3.51 -19.50
N THR A 32 -1.14 2.33 -18.96
CA THR A 32 -1.99 1.69 -17.95
C THR A 32 -1.23 1.57 -16.63
N ILE A 33 -1.86 1.97 -15.51
CA ILE A 33 -1.31 1.81 -14.16
C ILE A 33 -2.30 1.04 -13.30
N ALA A 34 -1.87 -0.09 -12.71
CA ALA A 34 -2.65 -0.79 -11.70
C ALA A 34 -2.46 -0.12 -10.34
N ILE A 35 -3.55 0.11 -9.63
CA ILE A 35 -3.60 0.71 -8.28
C ILE A 35 -4.54 -0.09 -7.38
N PRO A 36 -4.39 -0.04 -6.04
CA PRO A 36 -5.37 -0.59 -5.10
C PRO A 36 -6.75 0.04 -5.30
N ASN A 37 -7.81 -0.72 -5.01
CA ASN A 37 -9.20 -0.28 -5.16
C ASN A 37 -9.89 0.07 -3.84
N ASP A 38 -9.20 -0.07 -2.70
CA ASP A 38 -9.74 0.44 -1.45
C ASP A 38 -9.50 1.95 -1.34
N THR A 39 -10.47 2.65 -0.75
CA THR A 39 -10.54 4.12 -0.70
C THR A 39 -9.20 4.78 -0.34
N THR A 40 -8.56 4.31 0.72
CA THR A 40 -7.37 4.98 1.26
C THR A 40 -6.09 4.66 0.50
N ASN A 41 -5.91 3.42 0.02
CA ASN A 41 -4.73 3.05 -0.77
C ASN A 41 -4.85 3.49 -2.23
N GLU A 42 -6.07 3.56 -2.82
CA GLU A 42 -6.30 4.22 -4.10
C GLU A 42 -5.87 5.68 -4.05
N ALA A 43 -6.39 6.44 -3.07
CA ALA A 43 -6.01 7.83 -2.88
C ALA A 43 -4.50 8.01 -2.66
N ARG A 44 -3.89 7.15 -1.84
CA ARG A 44 -2.45 7.15 -1.58
C ARG A 44 -1.63 6.90 -2.85
N ALA A 45 -2.08 5.99 -3.72
CA ALA A 45 -1.44 5.74 -5.01
C ALA A 45 -1.51 6.97 -5.94
N LEU A 46 -2.67 7.64 -6.00
CA LEU A 46 -2.84 8.86 -6.78
C LEU A 46 -2.00 10.03 -6.23
N LEU A 47 -1.93 10.17 -4.90
CA LEU A 47 -1.08 11.17 -4.23
C LEU A 47 0.40 10.92 -4.52
N LEU A 48 0.86 9.67 -4.54
CA LEU A 48 2.23 9.34 -4.95
C LEU A 48 2.50 9.75 -6.41
N LEU A 49 1.58 9.46 -7.33
CA LEU A 49 1.74 9.82 -8.74
C LEU A 49 1.71 11.34 -8.97
N ASP A 50 0.90 12.09 -8.20
CA ASP A 50 0.91 13.56 -8.18
C ASP A 50 2.24 14.09 -7.63
N GLN A 51 2.74 13.55 -6.53
CA GLN A 51 4.04 13.90 -5.95
C GLN A 51 5.20 13.65 -6.94
N LEU A 52 5.12 12.57 -7.71
CA LEU A 52 6.12 12.24 -8.75
C LEU A 52 5.95 13.08 -10.02
N GLY A 53 4.88 13.87 -10.14
CA GLY A 53 4.62 14.78 -11.27
C GLY A 53 4.07 14.08 -12.52
N TYR A 54 3.51 12.89 -12.40
CA TYR A 54 2.94 12.14 -13.54
C TYR A 54 1.49 12.48 -13.81
N ILE A 55 0.76 12.92 -12.80
CA ILE A 55 -0.58 13.48 -12.85
C ILE A 55 -0.64 14.74 -11.99
N LYS A 56 -1.74 15.50 -12.08
CA LYS A 56 -2.05 16.57 -11.15
C LYS A 56 -3.43 16.33 -10.56
N LEU A 57 -3.52 16.26 -9.24
CA LEU A 57 -4.80 16.20 -8.54
C LEU A 57 -5.40 17.60 -8.38
N LYS A 58 -6.71 17.66 -8.23
CA LYS A 58 -7.44 18.90 -7.90
C LYS A 58 -7.02 19.42 -6.52
N ASP A 59 -7.06 20.73 -6.33
CA ASP A 59 -6.80 21.34 -5.04
C ASP A 59 -7.76 20.78 -3.97
N GLY A 60 -7.19 20.37 -2.85
CA GLY A 60 -7.93 19.77 -1.75
C GLY A 60 -8.23 18.27 -1.89
N ALA A 61 -7.81 17.64 -2.97
CA ALA A 61 -7.81 16.17 -3.06
C ALA A 61 -6.91 15.60 -1.95
N GLY A 62 -7.47 14.74 -1.11
CA GLY A 62 -6.81 14.19 0.08
C GLY A 62 -6.84 12.66 0.09
N ILE A 63 -6.92 12.10 1.29
CA ILE A 63 -6.86 10.65 1.55
C ILE A 63 -8.04 9.83 1.02
N THR A 64 -8.99 10.47 0.34
CA THR A 64 -10.14 9.85 -0.33
C THR A 64 -10.19 10.22 -1.82
N ALA A 65 -9.08 10.69 -2.40
CA ALA A 65 -8.98 11.02 -3.82
C ALA A 65 -9.23 9.80 -4.70
N THR A 66 -9.95 10.01 -5.79
CA THR A 66 -10.25 9.00 -6.81
C THR A 66 -9.72 9.44 -8.18
N PRO A 67 -9.68 8.61 -9.21
CA PRO A 67 -9.31 9.04 -10.56
C PRO A 67 -10.15 10.21 -11.12
N LYS A 68 -11.35 10.44 -10.59
CA LYS A 68 -12.20 11.62 -10.95
C LYS A 68 -11.65 12.94 -10.41
N ASP A 69 -10.74 12.88 -9.44
CA ASP A 69 -10.09 14.04 -8.84
C ASP A 69 -8.80 14.43 -9.54
N ILE A 70 -8.46 13.77 -10.63
CA ILE A 70 -7.33 14.15 -11.48
C ILE A 70 -7.72 15.39 -12.29
N ALA A 71 -6.94 16.46 -12.11
CA ALA A 71 -7.10 17.72 -12.86
C ALA A 71 -6.31 17.67 -14.18
N GLU A 72 -5.10 17.07 -14.17
CA GLU A 72 -4.26 16.93 -15.36
C GLU A 72 -3.71 15.50 -15.48
N ASN A 73 -3.85 14.93 -16.66
CA ASN A 73 -3.35 13.61 -17.01
C ASN A 73 -2.68 13.68 -18.41
N PRO A 74 -1.47 14.26 -18.49
CA PRO A 74 -0.85 14.60 -19.77
C PRO A 74 -0.47 13.40 -20.62
N LYS A 75 -0.36 12.22 -20.02
CA LYS A 75 -0.02 10.96 -20.71
C LYS A 75 -1.23 10.07 -20.96
N ASN A 76 -2.45 10.55 -20.69
CA ASN A 76 -3.69 9.77 -20.80
C ASN A 76 -3.59 8.42 -20.08
N ILE A 77 -3.10 8.43 -18.85
CA ILE A 77 -2.97 7.23 -18.01
C ILE A 77 -4.37 6.68 -17.72
N GLU A 78 -4.57 5.40 -18.01
CA GLU A 78 -5.75 4.64 -17.61
C GLU A 78 -5.43 3.86 -16.34
N PHE A 79 -6.24 4.05 -15.31
CA PHE A 79 -6.08 3.35 -14.03
C PHE A 79 -6.86 2.04 -14.04
N LYS A 80 -6.20 0.98 -13.58
CA LYS A 80 -6.81 -0.32 -13.29
C LYS A 80 -6.87 -0.51 -11.79
N GLU A 81 -8.04 -0.27 -11.23
CA GLU A 81 -8.34 -0.46 -9.83
C GLU A 81 -8.54 -1.96 -9.56
N VAL A 82 -7.70 -2.54 -8.73
CA VAL A 82 -7.76 -3.95 -8.35
C VAL A 82 -7.52 -4.10 -6.85
N GLU A 83 -7.99 -5.20 -6.27
CA GLU A 83 -7.71 -5.50 -4.87
C GLU A 83 -6.21 -5.41 -4.58
N ALA A 84 -5.82 -4.78 -3.46
CA ALA A 84 -4.43 -4.48 -3.13
C ALA A 84 -3.51 -5.72 -3.19
N ALA A 85 -3.99 -6.88 -2.70
CA ALA A 85 -3.27 -8.15 -2.77
C ALA A 85 -3.04 -8.65 -4.20
N GLN A 86 -3.82 -8.19 -5.19
CA GLN A 86 -3.73 -8.62 -6.58
C GLN A 86 -2.89 -7.68 -7.44
N VAL A 87 -2.55 -6.48 -6.96
CA VAL A 87 -1.76 -5.51 -7.74
C VAL A 87 -0.41 -6.08 -8.18
N PRO A 88 0.36 -6.84 -7.36
CA PRO A 88 1.59 -7.49 -7.81
C PRO A 88 1.38 -8.44 -8.98
N ASN A 89 0.29 -9.19 -8.99
CA ASN A 89 -0.05 -10.11 -10.09
C ASN A 89 -0.45 -9.35 -11.36
N ALA A 90 -1.23 -8.26 -11.21
CA ALA A 90 -1.65 -7.41 -12.33
C ALA A 90 -0.48 -6.66 -12.99
N LYS A 91 0.64 -6.50 -12.31
CA LYS A 91 1.82 -5.73 -12.76
C LYS A 91 2.29 -6.15 -14.16
N GLN A 92 2.29 -7.43 -14.50
CA GLN A 92 2.73 -7.93 -15.82
C GLN A 92 1.78 -7.55 -16.97
N ASP A 93 0.52 -7.22 -16.67
CA ASP A 93 -0.53 -6.91 -17.63
C ASP A 93 -0.72 -5.41 -17.89
N VAL A 94 -0.02 -4.57 -17.14
CA VAL A 94 -0.05 -3.10 -17.20
C VAL A 94 1.32 -2.51 -17.51
N ASP A 95 1.37 -1.21 -17.82
CA ASP A 95 2.65 -0.53 -18.02
C ASP A 95 3.38 -0.29 -16.70
N TYR A 96 2.64 0.05 -15.64
CA TYR A 96 3.16 0.26 -14.28
C TYR A 96 2.14 -0.24 -13.23
N ALA A 97 2.61 -0.38 -11.99
CA ALA A 97 1.76 -0.70 -10.86
C ALA A 97 2.21 0.07 -9.60
N VAL A 98 1.26 0.60 -8.83
CA VAL A 98 1.54 1.15 -7.49
C VAL A 98 1.16 0.11 -6.46
N ILE A 99 2.16 -0.39 -5.71
CA ILE A 99 2.03 -1.57 -4.87
C ILE A 99 2.34 -1.22 -3.41
N ASN A 100 1.48 -1.63 -2.49
CA ASN A 100 1.74 -1.58 -1.04
C ASN A 100 2.97 -2.42 -0.71
N SER A 101 3.85 -1.92 0.17
CA SER A 101 5.16 -2.53 0.40
C SER A 101 5.09 -3.95 0.96
N ASN A 102 4.14 -4.26 1.84
CA ASN A 102 3.94 -5.63 2.30
C ASN A 102 3.71 -6.61 1.14
N TYR A 103 2.83 -6.27 0.20
CA TYR A 103 2.58 -7.11 -0.99
C TYR A 103 3.74 -7.10 -1.99
N ALA A 104 4.48 -5.99 -2.10
CA ALA A 104 5.68 -5.94 -2.91
C ALA A 104 6.76 -6.89 -2.36
N ILE A 105 7.01 -6.86 -1.05
CA ILE A 105 7.99 -7.74 -0.37
C ILE A 105 7.56 -9.21 -0.49
N GLU A 106 6.27 -9.51 -0.29
CA GLU A 106 5.72 -10.86 -0.45
C GLU A 106 5.91 -11.39 -1.88
N ALA A 107 5.77 -10.50 -2.87
CA ALA A 107 6.05 -10.82 -4.29
C ALA A 107 7.54 -10.84 -4.65
N GLY A 108 8.45 -10.72 -3.68
CA GLY A 108 9.90 -10.76 -3.89
C GLY A 108 10.51 -9.47 -4.41
N LEU A 109 9.77 -8.34 -4.40
CA LEU A 109 10.27 -7.02 -4.76
C LEU A 109 10.85 -6.31 -3.54
N ASN A 110 11.93 -5.57 -3.76
CA ASN A 110 12.49 -4.68 -2.74
C ASN A 110 11.98 -3.26 -2.98
N PRO A 111 11.16 -2.67 -2.08
CA PRO A 111 10.57 -1.35 -2.28
C PRO A 111 11.59 -0.24 -2.58
N VAL A 112 12.78 -0.29 -1.98
CA VAL A 112 13.83 0.73 -2.19
C VAL A 112 14.59 0.52 -3.50
N LYS A 113 14.86 -0.75 -3.88
CA LYS A 113 15.75 -1.07 -5.01
C LYS A 113 15.02 -1.26 -6.33
N ASP A 114 13.78 -1.79 -6.28
CA ASP A 114 13.04 -2.22 -7.46
C ASP A 114 11.92 -1.23 -7.86
N SER A 115 11.58 -0.26 -6.98
CA SER A 115 10.63 0.79 -7.35
C SER A 115 11.25 1.82 -8.29
N LEU A 116 10.43 2.35 -9.19
CA LEU A 116 10.77 3.45 -10.11
C LEU A 116 10.47 4.82 -9.48
N GLY A 117 9.72 4.83 -8.39
CA GLY A 117 9.40 5.97 -7.55
C GLY A 117 8.82 5.46 -6.24
N ILE A 118 9.11 6.12 -5.14
CA ILE A 118 8.74 5.69 -3.80
C ILE A 118 8.27 6.87 -2.96
N GLU A 119 7.32 6.60 -2.08
CA GLU A 119 6.84 7.56 -1.08
C GLU A 119 7.94 7.93 -0.09
N GLY A 120 7.91 9.17 0.40
CA GLY A 120 8.87 9.61 1.44
C GLY A 120 8.68 8.88 2.77
N SER A 121 9.76 8.71 3.54
CA SER A 121 9.74 8.05 4.86
C SER A 121 8.98 8.81 5.94
N ALA A 122 8.65 10.09 5.74
CA ALA A 122 7.82 10.91 6.63
C ALA A 122 6.31 10.72 6.38
N SER A 123 5.92 9.54 5.95
CA SER A 123 4.53 9.18 5.62
C SER A 123 3.62 9.22 6.85
N ALA A 124 2.39 9.74 6.66
CA ALA A 124 1.31 9.67 7.66
C ALA A 124 0.75 8.24 7.83
N TYR A 125 1.24 7.29 7.03
CA TYR A 125 0.74 5.92 6.98
C TYR A 125 1.57 4.96 7.85
N GLY A 126 1.77 5.34 9.14
CA GLY A 126 2.40 4.45 10.12
C GLY A 126 1.52 3.23 10.41
N ASN A 127 2.13 2.05 10.40
CA ASN A 127 1.46 0.79 10.70
C ASN A 127 1.22 0.65 12.20
N ILE A 128 -0.01 0.28 12.56
CA ILE A 128 -0.58 0.38 13.91
C ILE A 128 -0.96 -0.99 14.48
N LEU A 129 -0.82 -1.11 15.81
CA LEU A 129 -1.42 -2.19 16.58
C LEU A 129 -2.85 -1.81 16.93
N VAL A 130 -3.81 -2.63 16.55
CA VAL A 130 -5.25 -2.35 16.69
C VAL A 130 -5.93 -3.39 17.54
N VAL A 131 -6.85 -2.93 18.38
CA VAL A 131 -7.71 -3.75 19.25
C VAL A 131 -9.16 -3.30 19.14
N LYS A 132 -10.09 -4.06 19.69
CA LYS A 132 -11.49 -3.64 19.81
C LYS A 132 -11.63 -2.57 20.90
N GLU A 133 -12.47 -1.54 20.67
CA GLU A 133 -12.79 -0.50 21.66
C GLU A 133 -13.19 -1.10 23.01
N GLY A 134 -12.64 -0.52 24.08
CA GLY A 134 -12.84 -0.99 25.46
C GLY A 134 -11.81 -2.00 25.95
N ARG A 135 -10.93 -2.50 25.05
CA ARG A 135 -9.87 -3.48 25.39
C ARG A 135 -8.47 -2.86 25.50
N GLU A 136 -8.33 -1.56 25.26
CA GLU A 136 -7.06 -0.83 25.13
C GLU A 136 -6.19 -0.92 26.39
N LYS A 137 -6.81 -1.18 27.54
CA LYS A 137 -6.14 -1.24 28.85
C LYS A 137 -6.01 -2.66 29.41
N GLU A 138 -6.35 -3.68 28.63
CA GLU A 138 -6.12 -5.07 29.04
C GLU A 138 -4.62 -5.32 29.25
N PRO A 139 -4.16 -5.83 30.42
CA PRO A 139 -2.74 -5.98 30.72
C PRO A 139 -1.99 -6.81 29.66
N LYS A 140 -2.58 -7.86 29.12
CA LYS A 140 -1.96 -8.66 28.04
C LYS A 140 -1.77 -7.89 26.74
N LEU A 141 -2.69 -6.97 26.39
CA LEU A 141 -2.58 -6.13 25.19
C LEU A 141 -1.57 -5.00 25.38
N LEU A 142 -1.45 -4.46 26.57
CA LEU A 142 -0.39 -3.52 26.95
C LEU A 142 0.99 -4.22 26.93
N ALA A 143 1.07 -5.48 27.36
CA ALA A 143 2.30 -6.26 27.24
C ALA A 143 2.70 -6.52 25.78
N LEU A 144 1.74 -6.80 24.91
CA LEU A 144 1.95 -6.91 23.45
C LEU A 144 2.47 -5.59 22.87
N LYS A 145 1.85 -4.46 23.25
CA LYS A 145 2.30 -3.12 22.84
C LYS A 145 3.74 -2.85 23.27
N ALA A 146 4.07 -3.08 24.54
CA ALA A 146 5.41 -2.86 25.08
C ALA A 146 6.47 -3.70 24.35
N ALA A 147 6.16 -4.95 24.03
CA ALA A 147 7.03 -5.84 23.27
C ALA A 147 7.24 -5.37 21.82
N LEU A 148 6.21 -4.85 21.15
CA LEU A 148 6.31 -4.24 19.82
C LEU A 148 7.15 -2.95 19.81
N GLU A 149 7.09 -2.16 20.87
CA GLU A 149 7.85 -0.91 21.03
C GLU A 149 9.28 -1.15 21.54
N SER A 150 9.78 -2.37 21.51
CA SER A 150 11.10 -2.73 22.04
C SER A 150 12.25 -2.38 21.08
N GLN A 151 13.44 -2.15 21.66
CA GLN A 151 14.68 -2.00 20.90
C GLN A 151 14.98 -3.25 20.04
N LYS A 152 14.65 -4.45 20.54
CA LYS A 152 14.81 -5.71 19.77
C LYS A 152 14.02 -5.68 18.45
N VAL A 153 12.80 -5.12 18.46
CA VAL A 153 11.96 -4.96 17.26
C VAL A 153 12.55 -3.90 16.33
N VAL A 154 12.97 -2.75 16.84
CA VAL A 154 13.63 -1.70 16.04
C VAL A 154 14.87 -2.23 15.35
N ASP A 155 15.73 -2.96 16.07
CA ASP A 155 16.96 -3.53 15.52
C ASP A 155 16.65 -4.60 14.44
N PHE A 156 15.63 -5.42 14.66
CA PHE A 156 15.18 -6.40 13.68
C PHE A 156 14.71 -5.72 12.39
N ILE A 157 13.85 -4.70 12.49
CA ILE A 157 13.34 -3.94 11.33
C ILE A 157 14.51 -3.36 10.55
N ASN A 158 15.40 -2.63 11.21
CA ASN A 158 16.54 -1.97 10.58
C ASN A 158 17.48 -2.97 9.88
N LYS A 159 17.74 -4.11 10.53
CA LYS A 159 18.65 -5.13 10.00
C LYS A 159 18.05 -5.90 8.83
N LYS A 160 16.74 -6.22 8.90
CA LYS A 160 16.12 -7.11 7.93
C LYS A 160 15.68 -6.39 6.66
N TYR A 161 15.12 -5.19 6.79
CA TYR A 161 14.43 -4.53 5.69
C TYR A 161 15.24 -3.43 5.00
N ASP A 162 16.38 -3.03 5.52
CA ASP A 162 17.35 -2.13 4.88
C ASP A 162 16.68 -0.87 4.25
N GLY A 163 15.78 -0.24 5.03
CA GLY A 163 15.05 0.95 4.63
C GLY A 163 13.72 0.71 3.88
N SER A 164 13.40 -0.54 3.47
CA SER A 164 12.10 -0.87 2.86
C SER A 164 10.96 -0.84 3.89
N VAL A 165 11.28 -1.03 5.17
CA VAL A 165 10.42 -0.87 6.34
C VAL A 165 11.22 -0.05 7.36
N VAL A 166 10.61 0.99 7.92
CA VAL A 166 11.31 1.94 8.81
C VAL A 166 10.55 2.03 10.13
N SER A 167 11.22 1.73 11.25
CA SER A 167 10.63 1.92 12.58
C SER A 167 10.36 3.39 12.87
N VAL A 168 9.20 3.69 13.48
CA VAL A 168 8.83 5.02 13.98
C VAL A 168 8.71 5.08 15.49
N VAL A 169 9.15 4.04 16.19
CA VAL A 169 9.19 4.00 17.66
C VAL A 169 10.24 4.97 18.14
N ALA A 170 9.79 6.11 18.71
CA ALA A 170 10.70 7.19 19.07
C ALA A 170 11.58 6.88 20.31
N ASN A 171 11.03 6.13 21.27
CA ASN A 171 11.70 5.79 22.53
C ASN A 171 11.58 4.27 22.76
N PRO A 172 12.39 3.45 22.08
CA PRO A 172 12.34 2.00 22.24
C PRO A 172 12.68 1.58 23.68
N THR A 173 11.98 0.56 24.17
CA THR A 173 12.15 0.02 25.53
C THR A 173 12.88 -1.33 25.49
N ASP A 174 13.02 -1.97 26.65
CA ASP A 174 13.50 -3.35 26.77
C ASP A 174 12.44 -4.40 26.36
N GLY A 175 11.22 -3.95 26.04
CA GLY A 175 10.10 -4.80 25.64
C GLY A 175 9.10 -5.06 26.76
N TYR A 176 9.27 -4.41 27.91
CA TYR A 176 8.40 -4.55 29.06
C TYR A 176 7.91 -3.20 29.57
N ASP A 177 6.69 -3.19 30.11
CA ASP A 177 6.10 -2.05 30.79
C ASP A 177 6.07 -2.35 32.29
N SER A 178 6.80 -1.55 33.09
CA SER A 178 6.89 -1.72 34.53
C SER A 178 5.56 -1.51 35.29
N SER A 179 4.57 -0.92 34.65
CA SER A 179 3.23 -0.75 35.22
C SER A 179 2.38 -2.04 35.18
N ILE A 180 2.83 -3.06 34.43
CA ILE A 180 2.11 -4.34 34.27
C ILE A 180 2.61 -5.35 35.29
N ASP A 181 1.67 -5.96 36.02
CA ASP A 181 1.97 -7.16 36.81
C ASP A 181 2.00 -8.39 35.89
N TYR A 182 3.18 -8.73 35.39
CA TYR A 182 3.39 -9.89 34.52
C TYR A 182 3.10 -11.22 35.22
N ASN A 183 3.14 -11.29 36.56
CA ASN A 183 2.75 -12.51 37.27
C ASN A 183 1.25 -12.76 37.21
N ALA A 184 0.45 -11.69 37.17
CA ALA A 184 -1.01 -11.79 37.08
C ALA A 184 -1.48 -12.27 35.70
N ILE A 185 -0.68 -12.07 34.65
CA ILE A 185 -1.00 -12.48 33.26
C ILE A 185 -0.13 -13.65 32.76
N LYS A 186 0.60 -14.29 33.66
CA LYS A 186 1.40 -15.47 33.38
C LYS A 186 0.51 -16.61 32.89
N GLY A 187 0.90 -17.28 31.78
CA GLY A 187 0.13 -18.35 31.17
C GLY A 187 -0.97 -17.87 30.23
N GLU A 188 -1.21 -16.56 30.11
CA GLU A 188 -2.19 -16.05 29.17
C GLU A 188 -1.76 -16.26 27.72
N LYS A 189 -2.78 -16.31 26.87
CA LYS A 189 -2.63 -16.36 25.41
C LYS A 189 -3.14 -15.06 24.79
N ILE A 190 -2.35 -14.51 23.87
CA ILE A 190 -2.73 -13.38 22.99
C ILE A 190 -2.86 -13.95 21.58
N THR A 191 -3.97 -13.65 20.92
CA THR A 191 -4.20 -14.00 19.51
C THR A 191 -4.15 -12.75 18.65
N ILE A 192 -3.39 -12.77 17.54
CA ILE A 192 -3.22 -11.60 16.69
C ILE A 192 -3.28 -11.96 15.22
N ALA A 193 -4.05 -11.18 14.44
CA ALA A 193 -4.06 -11.22 12.99
C ALA A 193 -2.97 -10.32 12.42
N ALA A 194 -2.23 -10.80 11.43
CA ALA A 194 -1.19 -10.02 10.75
C ALA A 194 -1.09 -10.40 9.28
N SER A 195 -0.60 -9.49 8.42
CA SER A 195 -0.13 -9.90 7.09
C SER A 195 1.21 -10.65 7.21
N PRO A 196 1.53 -11.56 6.27
CA PRO A 196 2.70 -12.44 6.40
C PRO A 196 4.01 -11.66 6.57
N THR A 197 4.25 -10.63 5.74
CA THR A 197 5.44 -9.79 5.79
C THR A 197 5.06 -8.31 5.65
N PRO A 198 5.69 -7.39 6.36
CA PRO A 198 6.71 -7.57 7.41
C PRO A 198 6.10 -7.93 8.78
N HIS A 199 4.78 -7.87 8.94
CA HIS A 199 4.07 -7.83 10.23
C HIS A 199 4.22 -9.12 11.04
N ALA A 200 3.91 -10.30 10.47
CA ALA A 200 4.07 -11.57 11.17
C ALA A 200 5.55 -11.85 11.50
N GLU A 201 6.47 -11.42 10.63
CA GLU A 201 7.91 -11.56 10.88
C GLU A 201 8.39 -10.69 12.06
N ILE A 202 7.87 -9.46 12.20
CA ILE A 202 8.10 -8.58 13.36
C ILE A 202 7.49 -9.21 14.61
N LEU A 203 6.27 -9.73 14.51
CA LEU A 203 5.62 -10.42 15.62
C LEU A 203 6.34 -11.69 16.08
N ALA A 204 7.13 -12.33 15.23
CA ALA A 204 7.98 -13.44 15.66
C ALA A 204 9.01 -13.02 16.70
N VAL A 205 9.58 -11.80 16.58
CA VAL A 205 10.46 -11.21 17.61
C VAL A 205 9.69 -10.92 18.89
N VAL A 206 8.49 -10.37 18.77
CA VAL A 206 7.59 -10.07 19.90
C VAL A 206 7.20 -11.35 20.65
N LYS A 207 6.96 -12.44 19.93
CA LYS A 207 6.66 -13.74 20.51
C LYS A 207 7.75 -14.23 21.45
N ASP A 208 9.01 -14.05 21.07
CA ASP A 208 10.15 -14.44 21.91
C ASP A 208 10.23 -13.56 23.17
N ILE A 209 9.97 -12.25 23.08
CA ILE A 209 9.93 -11.33 24.23
C ILE A 209 8.83 -11.74 25.20
N LEU A 210 7.60 -11.95 24.73
CA LEU A 210 6.46 -12.33 25.56
C LEU A 210 6.64 -13.69 26.24
N LYS A 211 7.29 -14.63 25.54
CA LYS A 211 7.63 -15.95 26.08
C LYS A 211 8.54 -15.88 27.31
N GLU A 212 9.41 -14.88 27.43
CA GLU A 212 10.24 -14.66 28.62
C GLU A 212 9.39 -14.37 29.89
N LYS A 213 8.12 -13.98 29.70
CA LYS A 213 7.12 -13.75 30.75
C LYS A 213 6.04 -14.84 30.82
N ASP A 214 6.27 -16.01 30.18
CA ASP A 214 5.30 -17.08 30.06
C ASP A 214 3.97 -16.68 29.41
N ILE A 215 3.98 -15.70 28.51
CA ILE A 215 2.83 -15.29 27.70
C ILE A 215 2.97 -15.88 26.30
N THR A 216 1.91 -16.52 25.81
CA THR A 216 1.90 -17.12 24.47
C THR A 216 1.33 -16.14 23.45
N LEU A 217 2.07 -15.86 22.37
CA LEU A 217 1.57 -15.11 21.22
C LEU A 217 1.24 -16.09 20.08
N ASP A 218 -0.04 -16.15 19.69
CA ASP A 218 -0.56 -16.95 18.58
C ASP A 218 -0.85 -16.04 17.38
N ILE A 219 0.00 -16.11 16.36
CA ILE A 219 -0.07 -15.25 15.18
C ILE A 219 -0.89 -15.98 14.10
N LYS A 220 -1.90 -15.31 13.56
CA LYS A 220 -2.73 -15.77 12.45
C LYS A 220 -2.48 -14.89 11.24
N GLU A 221 -2.00 -15.47 10.15
CA GLU A 221 -1.66 -14.76 8.93
C GLU A 221 -2.85 -14.70 7.98
N TYR A 222 -3.11 -13.49 7.44
CA TYR A 222 -4.13 -13.21 6.45
C TYR A 222 -3.54 -12.31 5.36
N THR A 223 -3.94 -12.54 4.12
CA THR A 223 -3.54 -11.71 2.97
C THR A 223 -4.60 -10.67 2.56
N ASP A 224 -5.85 -10.84 3.00
CA ASP A 224 -6.96 -9.93 2.73
C ASP A 224 -7.15 -8.96 3.90
N TYR A 225 -6.93 -7.67 3.66
CA TYR A 225 -7.01 -6.60 4.67
C TYR A 225 -8.36 -6.53 5.41
N VAL A 226 -9.47 -6.82 4.72
CA VAL A 226 -10.83 -6.79 5.31
C VAL A 226 -10.97 -7.86 6.39
N GLN A 227 -10.41 -9.05 6.17
CA GLN A 227 -10.51 -10.15 7.12
C GLN A 227 -9.81 -9.83 8.45
N LEU A 228 -8.65 -9.15 8.41
CA LEU A 228 -7.90 -8.82 9.63
C LEU A 228 -8.67 -7.91 10.58
N ASN A 229 -9.50 -7.00 10.07
CA ASN A 229 -10.36 -6.17 10.90
C ASN A 229 -11.61 -6.95 11.39
N ASN A 230 -12.19 -7.78 10.52
CA ASN A 230 -13.38 -8.54 10.86
C ASN A 230 -13.15 -9.52 12.03
N VAL A 231 -12.02 -10.24 12.07
CA VAL A 231 -11.71 -11.19 13.15
C VAL A 231 -11.47 -10.52 14.50
N VAL A 232 -10.99 -9.27 14.52
CA VAL A 232 -10.85 -8.49 15.75
C VAL A 232 -12.18 -7.88 16.16
N ASN A 233 -12.95 -7.35 15.20
CA ASN A 233 -14.28 -6.78 15.50
C ASN A 233 -15.24 -7.84 16.05
N SER A 234 -15.22 -9.07 15.53
CA SER A 234 -16.02 -10.18 16.05
C SER A 234 -15.58 -10.66 17.44
N GLY A 235 -14.33 -10.35 17.84
CA GLY A 235 -13.72 -10.86 19.07
C GLY A 235 -13.14 -12.26 18.92
N GLU A 236 -13.01 -12.79 17.72
CA GLU A 236 -12.35 -14.07 17.44
C GLU A 236 -10.85 -13.98 17.76
N LEU A 237 -10.22 -12.87 17.42
CA LEU A 237 -8.83 -12.56 17.77
C LEU A 237 -8.76 -11.29 18.63
N ASP A 238 -7.70 -11.19 19.45
CA ASP A 238 -7.51 -10.10 20.39
C ASP A 238 -7.09 -8.78 19.73
N ALA A 239 -6.27 -8.86 18.68
CA ALA A 239 -5.66 -7.69 18.03
C ALA A 239 -5.38 -7.97 16.54
N ASN A 240 -5.06 -6.90 15.80
CA ASN A 240 -4.39 -7.03 14.51
C ASN A 240 -3.22 -6.03 14.36
N TYR A 241 -2.31 -6.37 13.44
CA TYR A 241 -1.17 -5.55 13.08
C TYR A 241 -0.89 -5.72 11.59
N PHE A 242 -1.34 -4.74 10.75
CA PHE A 242 -1.22 -4.79 9.29
C PHE A 242 -1.53 -3.47 8.59
N GLN A 243 -2.18 -2.51 9.26
CA GLN A 243 -2.84 -1.35 8.68
C GLN A 243 -2.32 -0.04 9.24
N HIS A 244 -2.63 1.06 8.58
CA HIS A 244 -2.38 2.42 9.02
C HIS A 244 -3.68 3.11 9.48
N LEU A 245 -3.54 4.21 10.22
CA LEU A 245 -4.67 4.91 10.84
C LEU A 245 -5.75 5.36 9.82
N PRO A 246 -5.42 5.96 8.65
CA PRO A 246 -6.43 6.33 7.67
C PRO A 246 -7.30 5.14 7.20
N TYR A 247 -6.69 3.96 6.97
CA TYR A 247 -7.43 2.76 6.61
C TYR A 247 -8.36 2.28 7.73
N LEU A 248 -7.89 2.32 8.99
CA LEU A 248 -8.70 1.95 10.15
C LEU A 248 -9.94 2.86 10.30
N GLU A 249 -9.75 4.17 10.16
CA GLU A 249 -10.83 5.16 10.28
C GLU A 249 -11.88 4.98 9.19
N ASP A 250 -11.45 4.78 7.95
CA ASP A 250 -12.32 4.51 6.80
C ASP A 250 -13.08 3.19 7.00
N PHE A 251 -12.36 2.12 7.34
CA PHE A 251 -12.97 0.81 7.62
C PHE A 251 -14.05 0.89 8.72
N ASN A 252 -13.76 1.61 9.82
CA ASN A 252 -14.71 1.80 10.91
C ASN A 252 -15.96 2.55 10.42
N ALA A 253 -15.78 3.59 9.61
CA ALA A 253 -16.88 4.39 9.07
C ALA A 253 -17.77 3.59 8.12
N GLU A 254 -17.17 2.83 7.22
CA GLU A 254 -17.89 2.05 6.21
C GLU A 254 -18.61 0.82 6.80
N ASN A 255 -17.99 0.16 7.79
CA ASN A 255 -18.49 -1.10 8.32
C ASN A 255 -19.18 -0.96 9.70
N GLY A 256 -19.24 0.26 10.25
CA GLY A 256 -19.85 0.49 11.58
C GLY A 256 -19.10 -0.21 12.71
N THR A 257 -17.80 -0.48 12.53
CA THR A 257 -16.96 -1.13 13.53
C THR A 257 -16.38 -0.11 14.52
N LYS A 258 -15.84 -0.61 15.64
CA LYS A 258 -15.22 0.21 16.69
C LYS A 258 -13.88 -0.39 17.08
N LEU A 259 -12.96 -0.30 16.15
CA LEU A 259 -11.58 -0.71 16.33
C LEU A 259 -10.73 0.52 16.65
N VAL A 260 -9.74 0.38 17.52
CA VAL A 260 -8.89 1.48 17.98
C VAL A 260 -7.41 1.12 17.92
N SER A 261 -6.59 2.10 17.54
CA SER A 261 -5.15 1.98 17.56
C SER A 261 -4.60 2.21 18.96
N ILE A 262 -3.63 1.39 19.39
CA ILE A 262 -2.94 1.53 20.67
C ILE A 262 -1.43 1.76 20.55
N ALA A 263 -0.87 1.60 19.36
CA ALA A 263 0.54 1.90 19.06
C ALA A 263 0.75 2.13 17.55
N THR A 264 1.79 2.91 17.21
CA THR A 264 2.31 3.05 15.84
C THR A 264 3.76 2.57 15.83
N ILE A 265 4.08 1.62 14.95
CA ILE A 265 5.33 0.84 15.05
C ILE A 265 6.31 1.16 13.91
N HIS A 266 5.85 1.15 12.65
CA HIS A 266 6.71 1.36 11.50
C HIS A 266 5.96 1.99 10.33
N VAL A 267 6.69 2.47 9.34
CA VAL A 267 6.15 2.89 8.04
C VAL A 267 6.65 1.97 6.94
N GLU A 268 5.82 1.80 5.93
CA GLU A 268 6.11 1.06 4.71
C GLU A 268 5.86 2.00 3.52
N PRO A 269 6.91 2.58 2.91
CA PRO A 269 6.73 3.50 1.79
C PRO A 269 6.08 2.82 0.59
N LEU A 270 4.99 3.39 0.07
CA LEU A 270 4.32 2.92 -1.13
C LEU A 270 5.23 3.12 -2.35
N GLY A 271 5.25 2.17 -3.29
CA GLY A 271 6.14 2.21 -4.46
C GLY A 271 5.42 2.12 -5.80
N LEU A 272 5.94 2.85 -6.80
CA LEU A 272 5.62 2.67 -8.22
C LEU A 272 6.61 1.68 -8.84
N TYR A 273 6.11 0.63 -9.47
CA TYR A 273 6.91 -0.43 -10.08
C TYR A 273 6.65 -0.53 -11.58
N GLY A 274 7.69 -0.92 -12.31
CA GLY A 274 7.56 -1.21 -13.74
C GLY A 274 6.82 -2.53 -13.98
N GLY A 275 5.92 -2.52 -14.96
CA GLY A 275 5.26 -3.68 -15.52
C GLY A 275 5.81 -4.00 -16.90
N LYS A 276 5.07 -3.65 -17.97
CA LYS A 276 5.55 -3.70 -19.35
C LYS A 276 6.63 -2.65 -19.64
N GLN A 277 6.62 -1.55 -18.90
CA GLN A 277 7.68 -0.52 -18.92
C GLN A 277 8.65 -0.79 -17.77
N THR A 278 9.93 -0.65 -18.02
CA THR A 278 10.99 -0.88 -17.01
C THR A 278 11.65 0.41 -16.52
N THR A 279 11.30 1.56 -17.15
CA THR A 279 11.75 2.90 -16.77
C THR A 279 10.56 3.86 -16.74
N VAL A 280 10.74 5.03 -16.15
CA VAL A 280 9.71 6.10 -16.11
C VAL A 280 9.64 6.97 -17.36
N ASP A 281 10.38 6.63 -18.42
CA ASP A 281 10.50 7.51 -19.60
C ASP A 281 9.16 7.72 -20.32
N ALA A 282 8.29 6.71 -20.29
CA ALA A 282 6.94 6.82 -20.86
C ALA A 282 6.01 7.74 -20.03
N LEU A 283 6.34 8.01 -18.76
CA LEU A 283 5.60 8.91 -17.85
C LEU A 283 6.12 10.36 -17.92
N LYS A 284 7.31 10.59 -18.47
CA LYS A 284 7.90 11.92 -18.69
C LYS A 284 7.49 12.48 -20.07
#